data_0c9881aa3c52e8afa31c26aaa9df356a
#
_entry.id   0c9881aa3c52e8afa31c26aaa9df356a
#
_cell.length_a   1.000
_cell.length_b   1.000
_cell.length_c   1.000
_cell.angle_alpha   90.00
_cell.angle_beta   90.00
_cell.angle_gamma   90.00
#
_symmetry.space_group_name_H-M   'P 1'
#
loop_
_entity.id
_entity.type
_entity.pdbx_description
1 polymer ?
#
loop_
_entity_poly.entity_id
_entity_poly.type
_entity_poly.pdbx_seq_one_letter_code
_entity_poly.pdbx_strand_id
1 'polypeptide(L)'
;MKLLMLCREPRLYSCQRLKEAAESCGHQMDILDPNRCILKLDKNQPHFSLYYQQNAESEPYLLPDYDAVLPRFGTTSTQMGCAVLRHFQGKGVYCLNKEQAFLAARDKWCSLQMLLKQDIAVPNSV
;
A
#
# COMPACT_ATOMS: atom_id res chain seq x y z
N MET A 1 17.88 -0.88 3.36
CA MET A 1 16.55 -0.33 3.74
C MET A 1 15.60 -1.48 4.05
N LYS A 2 14.66 -1.21 4.93
CA LYS A 2 13.55 -2.12 5.22
C LYS A 2 12.31 -1.66 4.46
N LEU A 3 11.85 -2.48 3.52
CA LEU A 3 10.75 -2.18 2.59
C LEU A 3 9.52 -3.00 2.97
N LEU A 4 8.33 -2.44 2.76
CA LEU A 4 7.07 -3.14 2.89
C LEU A 4 6.33 -3.16 1.56
N MET A 5 5.97 -4.34 1.08
CA MET A 5 5.02 -4.49 -0.01
C MET A 5 3.64 -4.84 0.56
N LEU A 6 2.63 -4.04 0.23
CA LEU A 6 1.24 -4.33 0.57
C LEU A 6 0.62 -5.17 -0.55
N CYS A 7 0.45 -6.46 -0.31
CA CYS A 7 -0.09 -7.41 -1.27
C CYS A 7 -0.86 -8.53 -0.57
N ARG A 8 -2.08 -8.82 -1.05
CA ARG A 8 -2.89 -9.92 -0.53
C ARG A 8 -2.36 -11.29 -0.94
N GLU A 9 -1.76 -11.38 -2.12
CA GLU A 9 -1.30 -12.63 -2.73
C GLU A 9 0.23 -12.65 -2.87
N PRO A 10 0.97 -12.92 -1.79
CA PRO A 10 2.43 -12.84 -1.81
C PRO A 10 3.10 -13.86 -2.75
N ARG A 11 2.38 -14.92 -3.13
CA ARG A 11 2.87 -15.98 -4.03
C ARG A 11 2.85 -15.59 -5.51
N LEU A 12 2.23 -14.45 -5.88
CA LEU A 12 2.24 -14.00 -7.26
C LEU A 12 3.67 -13.83 -7.77
N TYR A 13 3.91 -14.31 -8.99
CA TYR A 13 5.23 -14.23 -9.65
C TYR A 13 5.81 -12.80 -9.58
N SER A 14 5.00 -11.79 -9.91
CA SER A 14 5.44 -10.39 -9.88
C SER A 14 5.86 -9.91 -8.48
N CYS A 15 5.19 -10.38 -7.44
CA CYS A 15 5.53 -10.03 -6.05
C CYS A 15 6.84 -10.70 -5.62
N GLN A 16 7.03 -11.96 -5.97
CA GLN A 16 8.28 -12.68 -5.70
C GLN A 16 9.46 -12.05 -6.43
N ARG A 17 9.30 -11.69 -7.71
CA ARG A 17 10.34 -11.02 -8.50
C ARG A 17 10.75 -9.67 -7.91
N LEU A 18 9.78 -8.89 -7.41
CA LEU A 18 10.07 -7.61 -6.75
C LEU A 18 10.81 -7.82 -5.43
N LYS A 19 10.44 -8.84 -4.66
CA LYS A 19 11.15 -9.20 -3.43
C LYS A 19 12.60 -9.62 -3.72
N GLU A 20 12.81 -10.52 -4.66
CA GLU A 20 14.15 -10.96 -5.09
C GLU A 20 15.01 -9.77 -5.57
N ALA A 21 14.42 -8.86 -6.34
CA ALA A 21 15.12 -7.66 -6.80
C ALA A 21 15.53 -6.74 -5.64
N ALA A 22 14.65 -6.54 -4.67
CA ALA A 22 14.97 -5.75 -3.48
C ALA A 22 16.11 -6.41 -2.67
N GLU A 23 16.04 -7.72 -2.47
CA GLU A 23 17.07 -8.49 -1.74
C GLU A 23 18.42 -8.48 -2.48
N SER A 24 18.41 -8.58 -3.81
CA SER A 24 19.63 -8.48 -4.62
C SER A 24 20.27 -7.11 -4.58
N CYS A 25 19.50 -6.07 -4.29
CA CYS A 25 19.98 -4.71 -4.06
C CYS A 25 20.39 -4.45 -2.58
N GLY A 26 20.41 -5.49 -1.74
CA GLY A 26 20.80 -5.39 -0.34
C GLY A 26 19.71 -4.82 0.58
N HIS A 27 18.44 -4.87 0.16
CA HIS A 27 17.30 -4.43 0.97
C HIS A 27 16.55 -5.63 1.54
N GLN A 28 15.85 -5.42 2.66
CA GLN A 28 14.92 -6.39 3.22
C GLN A 28 13.51 -6.01 2.79
N MET A 29 12.70 -6.96 2.28
CA MET A 29 11.31 -6.70 1.90
C MET A 29 10.36 -7.67 2.59
N ASP A 30 9.44 -7.11 3.39
CA ASP A 30 8.30 -7.83 3.92
C ASP A 30 7.10 -7.69 2.95
N ILE A 31 6.25 -8.71 2.87
CA ILE A 31 5.03 -8.70 2.07
C ILE A 31 3.86 -8.99 3.01
N LEU A 32 2.97 -8.02 3.18
CA LEU A 32 1.85 -8.10 4.10
C LEU A 32 0.51 -7.82 3.39
N ASP A 33 -0.53 -8.55 3.81
CA ASP A 33 -1.90 -8.31 3.36
C ASP A 33 -2.47 -7.08 4.10
N PRO A 34 -2.85 -6.00 3.40
CA PRO A 34 -3.40 -4.82 4.04
C PRO A 34 -4.70 -5.11 4.82
N ASN A 35 -5.46 -6.14 4.44
CA ASN A 35 -6.70 -6.50 5.14
C ASN A 35 -6.46 -7.13 6.53
N ARG A 36 -5.21 -7.49 6.83
CA ARG A 36 -4.79 -8.02 8.14
C ARG A 36 -4.11 -6.97 9.02
N CYS A 37 -4.02 -5.74 8.53
CA CYS A 37 -3.50 -4.62 9.30
C CYS A 37 -4.56 -4.08 10.25
N ILE A 38 -4.14 -3.71 11.45
CA ILE A 38 -4.97 -3.05 12.45
C ILE A 38 -4.40 -1.66 12.67
N LEU A 39 -5.19 -0.64 12.35
CA LEU A 39 -4.79 0.75 12.44
C LEU A 39 -5.14 1.29 13.83
N LYS A 40 -4.18 1.92 14.49
CA LYS A 40 -4.41 2.62 15.75
C LYS A 40 -4.02 4.08 15.61
N LEU A 41 -4.92 4.97 16.03
CA LEU A 41 -4.68 6.40 16.18
C LEU A 41 -4.63 6.75 17.65
N ASP A 42 -3.66 7.54 18.07
CA ASP A 42 -3.54 8.03 19.44
C ASP A 42 -3.24 9.53 19.42
N LYS A 43 -3.84 10.27 20.36
CA LYS A 43 -3.53 11.70 20.56
C LYS A 43 -2.12 11.95 21.07
N ASN A 44 -1.55 10.95 21.75
CA ASN A 44 -0.17 10.97 22.23
C ASN A 44 0.75 10.29 21.22
N GLN A 45 2.05 10.60 21.24
CA GLN A 45 3.04 9.96 20.41
C GLN A 45 3.24 8.47 20.78
N PRO A 46 3.38 7.58 19.79
CA PRO A 46 3.24 7.83 18.34
C PRO A 46 1.77 7.93 17.93
N HIS A 47 1.42 8.96 17.15
CA HIS A 47 0.04 9.18 16.71
C HIS A 47 -0.49 8.08 15.81
N PHE A 48 0.39 7.43 15.04
CA PHE A 48 0.06 6.40 14.07
C PHE A 48 0.80 5.10 14.42
N SER A 49 0.06 4.06 14.75
CA SER A 49 0.61 2.73 14.99
C SER A 49 -0.11 1.70 14.12
N LEU A 50 0.64 0.73 13.62
CA LEU A 50 0.12 -0.38 12.83
C LEU A 50 0.46 -1.69 13.50
N TYR A 51 -0.56 -2.51 13.67
CA TYR A 51 -0.43 -3.90 14.10
C TYR A 51 -0.78 -4.82 12.95
N TYR A 52 -0.27 -6.01 12.97
CA TYR A 52 -0.57 -7.04 11.99
C TYR A 52 -1.00 -8.32 12.67
N GLN A 53 -2.09 -8.91 12.19
CA GLN A 53 -2.59 -10.19 12.67
C GLN A 53 -2.46 -11.23 11.55
N GLN A 54 -1.59 -12.20 11.73
CA GLN A 54 -1.26 -13.16 10.67
C GLN A 54 -2.42 -14.10 10.32
N ASN A 55 -3.20 -14.48 11.32
CA ASN A 55 -4.44 -15.26 11.18
C ASN A 55 -5.38 -14.96 12.36
N ALA A 56 -6.60 -15.49 12.31
CA ALA A 56 -7.62 -15.22 13.34
C ALA A 56 -7.24 -15.70 14.75
N GLU A 57 -6.33 -16.67 14.84
CA GLU A 57 -5.91 -17.28 16.11
C GLU A 57 -4.62 -16.67 16.68
N SER A 58 -3.88 -15.91 15.84
CA SER A 58 -2.63 -15.27 16.27
C SER A 58 -2.89 -13.94 16.98
N GLU A 59 -2.08 -13.63 17.99
CA GLU A 59 -2.09 -12.30 18.60
C GLU A 59 -1.55 -11.26 17.63
N PRO A 60 -2.19 -10.08 17.54
CA PRO A 60 -1.65 -8.97 16.76
C PRO A 60 -0.30 -8.51 17.31
N TYR A 61 0.65 -8.23 16.44
CA TYR A 61 1.93 -7.66 16.81
C TYR A 61 2.16 -6.30 16.15
N LEU A 62 2.88 -5.41 16.86
CA LEU A 62 3.23 -4.11 16.34
C LEU A 62 4.19 -4.26 15.16
N LEU A 63 3.85 -3.63 14.03
CA LEU A 63 4.75 -3.61 12.88
C LEU A 63 6.01 -2.78 13.17
N PRO A 64 7.16 -3.23 12.67
CA PRO A 64 8.39 -2.43 12.73
C PRO A 64 8.29 -1.19 11.85
N ASP A 65 9.22 -0.27 12.02
CA ASP A 65 9.35 0.85 11.11
C ASP A 65 9.88 0.40 9.75
N TYR A 66 9.31 0.98 8.69
CA TYR A 66 9.72 0.77 7.31
C TYR A 66 10.23 2.07 6.70
N ASP A 67 11.22 1.98 5.83
CA ASP A 67 11.77 3.12 5.09
C ASP A 67 10.88 3.50 3.91
N ALA A 68 10.25 2.51 3.28
CA ALA A 68 9.35 2.74 2.15
C ALA A 68 8.27 1.67 2.03
N VAL A 69 7.15 2.05 1.40
CA VAL A 69 5.98 1.19 1.15
C VAL A 69 5.67 1.12 -0.33
N LEU A 70 5.53 -0.10 -0.85
CA LEU A 70 5.14 -0.42 -2.21
C LEU A 70 3.71 -0.99 -2.24
N PRO A 71 2.70 -0.24 -2.71
CA PRO A 71 1.33 -0.74 -2.81
C PRO A 71 1.15 -1.66 -4.03
N ARG A 72 0.81 -2.93 -3.80
CA ARG A 72 0.54 -3.95 -4.81
C ARG A 72 -0.76 -4.71 -4.55
N PHE A 73 -1.71 -4.12 -3.86
CA PHE A 73 -3.01 -4.73 -3.56
C PHE A 73 -4.01 -4.55 -4.71
N GLY A 74 -4.90 -5.52 -4.86
CA GLY A 74 -5.95 -5.56 -5.87
C GLY A 74 -7.20 -4.74 -5.50
N THR A 75 -8.22 -4.82 -6.36
CA THR A 75 -9.48 -4.06 -6.21
C THR A 75 -10.24 -4.37 -4.93
N THR A 76 -10.25 -5.64 -4.51
CA THR A 76 -10.94 -6.09 -3.29
C THR A 76 -10.30 -5.55 -1.99
N SER A 77 -9.07 -5.06 -2.06
CA SER A 77 -8.34 -4.50 -0.92
C SER A 77 -8.15 -2.99 -1.02
N THR A 78 -8.81 -2.32 -1.97
CA THR A 78 -8.56 -0.88 -2.22
C THR A 78 -8.86 -0.03 -1.00
N GLN A 79 -10.00 -0.24 -0.35
CA GLN A 79 -10.40 0.57 0.81
C GLN A 79 -9.40 0.43 1.96
N MET A 80 -9.11 -0.80 2.38
CA MET A 80 -8.19 -1.04 3.49
C MET A 80 -6.74 -0.73 3.12
N GLY A 81 -6.33 -1.07 1.90
CA GLY A 81 -4.99 -0.75 1.39
C GLY A 81 -4.73 0.76 1.37
N CYS A 82 -5.69 1.56 0.93
CA CYS A 82 -5.60 3.02 0.96
C CYS A 82 -5.58 3.58 2.39
N ALA A 83 -6.35 2.98 3.31
CA ALA A 83 -6.30 3.38 4.73
C ALA A 83 -4.92 3.10 5.34
N VAL A 84 -4.33 1.94 5.04
CA VAL A 84 -2.96 1.60 5.46
C VAL A 84 -1.93 2.55 4.86
N LEU A 85 -2.05 2.89 3.56
CA LEU A 85 -1.17 3.87 2.91
C LEU A 85 -1.25 5.24 3.58
N ARG A 86 -2.45 5.76 3.86
CA ARG A 86 -2.62 7.04 4.58
C ARG A 86 -1.94 7.01 5.94
N HIS A 87 -1.99 5.87 6.62
CA HIS A 87 -1.35 5.69 7.92
C HIS A 87 0.18 5.81 7.82
N PHE A 88 0.79 5.15 6.82
CA PHE A 88 2.22 5.30 6.54
C PHE A 88 2.59 6.71 6.09
N GLN A 89 1.78 7.35 5.26
CA GLN A 89 1.96 8.75 4.87
C GLN A 89 1.93 9.69 6.10
N GLY A 90 0.99 9.44 7.04
CA GLY A 90 0.90 10.17 8.31
C GLY A 90 2.12 9.97 9.21
N LYS A 91 2.79 8.83 9.12
CA LYS A 91 4.09 8.57 9.79
C LYS A 91 5.27 9.23 9.07
N GLY A 92 5.08 9.83 7.90
CA GLY A 92 6.16 10.38 7.08
C GLY A 92 6.97 9.34 6.30
N VAL A 93 6.48 8.10 6.20
CA VAL A 93 7.13 7.02 5.44
C VAL A 93 6.94 7.25 3.94
N TYR A 94 8.00 7.04 3.16
CA TYR A 94 7.92 7.13 1.71
C TYR A 94 7.00 6.06 1.14
N CYS A 95 5.96 6.48 0.41
CA CYS A 95 5.07 5.57 -0.32
C CYS A 95 5.31 5.76 -1.83
N LEU A 96 5.65 4.67 -2.53
CA LEU A 96 5.93 4.71 -3.98
C LEU A 96 4.77 5.33 -4.77
N ASN A 97 3.54 5.00 -4.39
CA ASN A 97 2.33 5.66 -4.85
C ASN A 97 1.57 6.18 -3.64
N LYS A 98 1.15 7.43 -3.71
CA LYS A 98 0.28 8.01 -2.68
C LYS A 98 -1.14 7.45 -2.81
N GLU A 99 -1.84 7.40 -1.70
CA GLU A 99 -3.21 6.89 -1.63
C GLU A 99 -4.15 7.57 -2.64
N GLN A 100 -4.05 8.90 -2.78
CA GLN A 100 -4.87 9.67 -3.72
C GLN A 100 -4.67 9.25 -5.17
N ALA A 101 -3.42 9.02 -5.59
CA ALA A 101 -3.10 8.53 -6.93
C ALA A 101 -3.67 7.13 -7.15
N PHE A 102 -3.62 6.29 -6.11
CA PHE A 102 -4.16 4.94 -6.16
C PHE A 102 -5.69 4.95 -6.35
N LEU A 103 -6.41 5.78 -5.60
CA LEU A 103 -7.86 5.95 -5.72
C LEU A 103 -8.25 6.51 -7.09
N ALA A 104 -7.56 7.55 -7.57
CA ALA A 104 -7.81 8.13 -8.89
C ALA A 104 -7.61 7.11 -10.01
N ALA A 105 -6.56 6.28 -9.94
CA ALA A 105 -6.30 5.23 -10.94
C ALA A 105 -7.33 4.10 -10.90
N ARG A 106 -7.97 3.85 -9.76
CA ARG A 106 -9.03 2.82 -9.62
C ARG A 106 -10.38 3.27 -10.13
N ASP A 107 -10.63 4.58 -10.13
CA ASP A 107 -11.84 5.18 -10.70
C ASP A 107 -11.60 5.52 -12.18
N LYS A 108 -12.21 4.73 -13.09
CA LYS A 108 -12.02 4.90 -14.53
C LYS A 108 -12.49 6.26 -15.01
N TRP A 109 -13.62 6.76 -14.51
CA TRP A 109 -14.11 8.09 -14.89
C TRP A 109 -13.18 9.17 -14.38
N CYS A 110 -12.75 9.10 -13.13
CA CYS A 110 -11.78 10.03 -12.59
C CYS A 110 -10.50 10.06 -13.42
N SER A 111 -9.95 8.89 -13.77
CA SER A 111 -8.75 8.77 -14.61
C SER A 111 -8.93 9.44 -15.97
N LEU A 112 -10.03 9.13 -16.68
CA LEU A 112 -10.31 9.69 -18.00
C LEU A 112 -10.51 11.21 -17.93
N GLN A 113 -11.24 11.70 -16.92
CA GLN A 113 -11.44 13.13 -16.70
C GLN A 113 -10.12 13.86 -16.41
N MET A 114 -9.24 13.26 -15.62
CA MET A 114 -7.92 13.82 -15.34
C MET A 114 -7.04 13.91 -16.59
N LEU A 115 -7.07 12.88 -17.44
CA LEU A 115 -6.32 12.85 -18.70
C LEU A 115 -6.82 13.94 -19.66
N LEU A 116 -8.13 14.06 -19.82
CA LEU A 116 -8.73 15.10 -20.68
C LEU A 116 -8.40 16.52 -20.21
N LYS A 117 -8.33 16.77 -18.90
CA LYS A 117 -7.90 18.07 -18.36
C LYS A 117 -6.46 18.44 -18.73
N GLN A 118 -5.66 17.45 -19.10
CA GLN A 118 -4.27 17.63 -19.54
C GLN A 118 -4.13 17.52 -21.07
N ASP A 119 -5.24 17.64 -21.81
CA ASP A 119 -5.30 17.53 -23.27
C ASP A 119 -4.74 16.18 -23.80
N ILE A 120 -4.80 15.14 -22.96
CA ILE A 120 -4.43 13.77 -23.36
C ILE A 120 -5.66 13.09 -23.96
N ALA A 121 -5.53 12.59 -25.18
CA ALA A 121 -6.60 11.91 -25.88
C ALA A 121 -7.05 10.64 -25.15
N VAL A 122 -8.36 10.47 -25.02
CA VAL A 122 -9.00 9.27 -24.46
C VAL A 122 -10.08 8.77 -25.42
N PRO A 123 -10.46 7.49 -25.36
CA PRO A 123 -11.59 6.98 -26.14
C PRO A 123 -12.88 7.70 -25.79
N ASN A 124 -13.76 7.90 -26.80
CA ASN A 124 -15.11 8.37 -26.51
C ASN A 124 -15.82 7.39 -25.59
N SER A 125 -16.31 7.88 -24.47
CA SER A 125 -16.85 7.05 -23.38
C SER A 125 -18.18 7.63 -22.89
N VAL A 126 -19.15 6.74 -22.65
CA VAL A 126 -20.49 7.05 -22.12
C VAL A 126 -20.82 6.14 -20.94
#